data_5f4ced2f84924e558bcddeb3aa702df6
#
_entry.id   5f4ced2f84924e558bcddeb3aa702df6
#
_cell.length_a   1.000
_cell.length_b   1.000
_cell.length_c   1.000
_cell.angle_alpha   90.00
_cell.angle_beta   90.00
_cell.angle_gamma   90.00
#
_symmetry.space_group_name_H-M   'P 1'
#
loop_
_entity.id
_entity.type
_entity.pdbx_description
1 polymer ?
#
loop_
_entity_poly.entity_id
_entity_poly.type
_entity_poly.pdbx_seq_one_letter_code
_entity_poly.pdbx_strand_id
1 'polypeptide(L)'
;MAKKSTGAAEGEAKAPAVAAVAPVAKSSSKKKVESGILYVQSTYNNTMCLLTDASGNALASSSAGALGFKGAKKGTPFAAAKVGDVLATKGQLFGLKEVAVVIKGVGSGRESAVRSFITKGINILSVKDVTPVPHNGPRPPRARRV
;
A
#
# COMPACT_ATOMS: atom_id res chain seq x y z
N MET A 1 -38.89 -6.46 -58.81
CA MET A 1 -39.87 -6.01 -57.75
C MET A 1 -39.29 -6.20 -56.38
N ALA A 2 -39.17 -5.12 -55.67
CA ALA A 2 -39.40 -4.93 -54.25
C ALA A 2 -38.53 -5.71 -53.26
N LYS A 3 -37.53 -5.02 -52.59
CA LYS A 3 -37.62 -4.37 -51.27
C LYS A 3 -37.67 -5.39 -50.15
N LYS A 4 -36.81 -5.29 -49.10
CA LYS A 4 -36.68 -4.30 -48.04
C LYS A 4 -35.55 -4.74 -47.11
N SER A 5 -34.56 -4.00 -46.79
CA SER A 5 -34.36 -3.02 -45.74
C SER A 5 -34.41 -3.59 -44.33
N THR A 6 -33.31 -3.35 -43.67
CA THR A 6 -33.11 -2.73 -42.35
C THR A 6 -33.45 -3.51 -41.09
N GLY A 7 -32.51 -3.51 -40.18
CA GLY A 7 -32.69 -3.73 -38.76
C GLY A 7 -31.39 -3.58 -38.01
N ALA A 8 -30.94 -2.36 -37.84
CA ALA A 8 -29.97 -2.03 -36.81
C ALA A 8 -30.68 -2.17 -35.47
N ALA A 9 -30.12 -2.92 -34.59
CA ALA A 9 -30.48 -2.93 -33.17
C ALA A 9 -29.25 -2.55 -32.38
N GLU A 10 -29.22 -1.29 -31.98
CA GLU A 10 -28.37 -0.78 -30.93
C GLU A 10 -28.72 -1.50 -29.61
N GLY A 11 -27.78 -2.26 -29.11
CA GLY A 11 -27.82 -2.81 -27.77
C GLY A 11 -27.01 -1.94 -26.81
N GLU A 12 -27.64 -0.94 -26.21
CA GLU A 12 -27.09 -0.20 -25.07
C GLU A 12 -26.77 -1.17 -23.95
N ALA A 13 -25.50 -1.42 -23.72
CA ALA A 13 -25.03 -2.07 -22.52
C ALA A 13 -25.03 -1.04 -21.37
N LYS A 14 -26.11 -1.11 -20.59
CA LYS A 14 -26.31 -0.37 -19.35
C LYS A 14 -25.25 -0.79 -18.33
N ALA A 15 -24.28 0.06 -18.07
CA ALA A 15 -23.31 -0.11 -17.00
C ALA A 15 -24.03 -0.07 -15.64
N PRO A 16 -23.75 -1.00 -14.70
CA PRO A 16 -24.29 -0.88 -13.35
C PRO A 16 -23.63 0.30 -12.63
N ALA A 17 -24.46 1.20 -12.19
CA ALA A 17 -24.07 2.32 -11.34
C ALA A 17 -23.40 1.78 -10.06
N VAL A 18 -22.14 2.12 -9.88
CA VAL A 18 -21.43 1.89 -8.63
C VAL A 18 -22.01 2.89 -7.63
N ALA A 19 -22.73 2.38 -6.65
CA ALA A 19 -23.27 3.18 -5.54
C ALA A 19 -22.13 3.94 -4.88
N ALA A 20 -22.19 5.26 -4.94
CA ALA A 20 -21.29 6.15 -4.21
C ALA A 20 -21.51 5.95 -2.71
N VAL A 21 -20.54 5.29 -2.07
CA VAL A 21 -20.46 5.28 -0.61
C VAL A 21 -20.05 6.69 -0.20
N ALA A 22 -20.99 7.41 0.40
CA ALA A 22 -20.77 8.75 0.94
C ALA A 22 -19.58 8.72 1.92
N PRO A 23 -18.65 9.70 1.85
CA PRO A 23 -17.59 9.79 2.84
C PRO A 23 -18.18 10.22 4.16
N VAL A 24 -18.13 9.34 5.15
CA VAL A 24 -18.39 9.71 6.54
C VAL A 24 -17.28 10.68 6.97
N ALA A 25 -17.57 11.96 6.88
CA ALA A 25 -16.72 13.02 7.39
C ALA A 25 -16.72 12.97 8.91
N LYS A 26 -15.86 12.15 9.52
CA LYS A 26 -15.43 12.35 10.89
C LYS A 26 -14.38 13.44 10.85
N SER A 27 -14.78 14.66 11.23
CA SER A 27 -13.88 15.78 11.52
C SER A 27 -13.11 15.47 12.82
N SER A 28 -12.16 14.56 12.76
CA SER A 28 -11.11 14.49 13.77
C SER A 28 -10.14 15.62 13.46
N SER A 29 -9.91 16.51 14.41
CA SER A 29 -8.85 17.51 14.36
C SER A 29 -7.56 16.80 13.96
N LYS A 30 -7.13 17.02 12.73
CA LYS A 30 -5.93 16.34 12.18
C LYS A 30 -4.75 16.87 12.98
N LYS A 31 -4.26 16.08 13.93
CA LYS A 31 -3.01 16.38 14.63
C LYS A 31 -1.92 16.51 13.59
N LYS A 32 -1.27 17.66 13.51
CA LYS A 32 -0.09 17.84 12.67
C LYS A 32 1.05 17.05 13.31
N VAL A 33 1.65 16.14 12.55
CA VAL A 33 2.74 15.29 12.99
C VAL A 33 3.94 15.58 12.10
N GLU A 34 4.99 16.21 12.65
CA GLU A 34 6.18 16.56 11.88
C GLU A 34 7.16 15.39 11.71
N SER A 35 7.28 14.54 12.73
CA SER A 35 8.12 13.35 12.72
C SER A 35 7.33 12.08 12.99
N GLY A 36 7.69 10.99 12.31
CA GLY A 36 6.98 9.71 12.44
C GLY A 36 7.87 8.51 12.19
N ILE A 37 7.27 7.32 12.30
CA ILE A 37 7.93 6.05 12.02
C ILE A 37 7.18 5.34 10.90
N LEU A 38 7.94 4.92 9.88
CA LEU A 38 7.43 4.11 8.78
C LEU A 38 7.84 2.66 9.00
N TYR A 39 6.87 1.80 9.20
CA TYR A 39 7.08 0.35 9.24
C TYR A 39 6.83 -0.23 7.86
N VAL A 40 7.82 -0.90 7.29
CA VAL A 40 7.73 -1.61 6.02
C VAL A 40 7.87 -3.11 6.27
N GLN A 41 6.82 -3.85 6.04
CA GLN A 41 6.86 -5.31 6.07
C GLN A 41 6.76 -5.85 4.66
N SER A 42 7.83 -6.46 4.16
CA SER A 42 7.89 -7.02 2.81
C SER A 42 8.15 -8.52 2.88
N THR A 43 7.19 -9.30 2.42
CA THR A 43 7.29 -10.74 2.22
C THR A 43 7.45 -11.03 0.73
N TYR A 44 7.74 -12.28 0.35
CA TYR A 44 7.78 -12.69 -1.07
C TYR A 44 6.47 -12.44 -1.80
N ASN A 45 5.32 -12.46 -1.11
CA ASN A 45 3.99 -12.40 -1.71
C ASN A 45 3.25 -11.08 -1.49
N ASN A 46 3.72 -10.21 -0.60
CA ASN A 46 3.01 -8.97 -0.29
C ASN A 46 3.94 -7.93 0.35
N THR A 47 3.62 -6.65 0.15
CA THR A 47 4.24 -5.54 0.87
C THR A 47 3.15 -4.77 1.61
N MET A 48 3.38 -4.54 2.90
CA MET A 48 2.53 -3.76 3.79
C MET A 48 3.34 -2.63 4.39
N CYS A 49 2.75 -1.45 4.47
CA CYS A 49 3.38 -0.30 5.09
C CYS A 49 2.41 0.33 6.09
N LEU A 50 2.94 0.73 7.23
CA LEU A 50 2.23 1.42 8.30
C LEU A 50 3.01 2.69 8.67
N LEU A 51 2.33 3.80 8.70
CA LEU A 51 2.86 5.07 9.16
C LEU A 51 2.31 5.38 10.55
N THR A 52 3.19 5.67 11.50
CA THR A 52 2.85 6.06 12.86
C THR A 52 3.47 7.39 13.23
N ASP A 53 2.98 7.99 14.31
CA ASP A 53 3.68 9.09 14.96
C ASP A 53 4.89 8.59 15.79
N ALA A 54 5.61 9.49 16.43
CA ALA A 54 6.73 9.15 17.31
C ALA A 54 6.30 8.36 18.55
N SER A 55 5.04 8.47 18.96
CA SER A 55 4.46 7.76 20.10
C SER A 55 3.95 6.36 19.75
N GLY A 56 3.98 5.96 18.46
CA GLY A 56 3.52 4.66 17.98
C GLY A 56 2.04 4.60 17.59
N ASN A 57 1.30 5.72 17.62
CA ASN A 57 -0.09 5.71 17.18
C ASN A 57 -0.17 5.64 15.65
N ALA A 58 -1.02 4.77 15.12
CA ALA A 58 -1.17 4.59 13.70
C ALA A 58 -1.86 5.79 13.04
N LEU A 59 -1.21 6.40 12.06
CA LEU A 59 -1.74 7.50 11.26
C LEU A 59 -2.39 7.00 9.97
N ALA A 60 -1.70 6.14 9.26
CA ALA A 60 -2.18 5.56 8.00
C ALA A 60 -1.53 4.20 7.73
N SER A 61 -2.25 3.33 7.08
CA SER A 61 -1.74 2.05 6.59
C SER A 61 -2.11 1.84 5.13
N SER A 62 -1.31 1.03 4.44
CA SER A 62 -1.60 0.57 3.08
C SER A 62 -0.89 -0.74 2.80
N SER A 63 -1.42 -1.52 1.85
CA SER A 63 -0.79 -2.76 1.39
C SER A 63 -0.98 -2.93 -0.12
N ALA A 64 -0.15 -3.75 -0.74
CA ALA A 64 -0.29 -4.03 -2.17
C ALA A 64 -1.67 -4.64 -2.50
N GLY A 65 -2.23 -5.47 -1.60
CA GLY A 65 -3.57 -6.03 -1.78
C GLY A 65 -4.67 -4.97 -1.71
N ALA A 66 -4.55 -3.98 -0.82
CA ALA A 66 -5.51 -2.87 -0.69
C ALA A 66 -5.53 -1.95 -1.92
N LEU A 67 -4.42 -1.87 -2.66
CA LEU A 67 -4.31 -1.12 -3.92
C LEU A 67 -4.81 -1.90 -5.15
N GLY A 68 -5.39 -3.08 -4.96
CA GLY A 68 -5.96 -3.88 -6.04
C GLY A 68 -4.98 -4.82 -6.75
N PHE A 69 -3.73 -4.91 -6.32
CA PHE A 69 -2.82 -5.94 -6.84
C PHE A 69 -3.27 -7.33 -6.41
N LYS A 70 -3.24 -8.29 -7.33
CA LYS A 70 -3.66 -9.68 -7.10
C LYS A 70 -2.52 -10.66 -7.37
N GLY A 71 -2.55 -11.80 -6.70
CA GLY A 71 -1.59 -12.89 -6.91
C GLY A 71 -0.14 -12.48 -6.63
N ALA A 72 0.78 -13.00 -7.42
CA ALA A 72 2.23 -12.75 -7.29
C ALA A 72 2.64 -11.28 -7.50
N LYS A 73 1.82 -10.49 -8.19
CA LYS A 73 2.09 -9.05 -8.43
C LYS A 73 2.18 -8.22 -7.15
N LYS A 74 1.60 -8.68 -6.03
CA LYS A 74 1.67 -7.99 -4.72
C LYS A 74 3.08 -7.96 -4.12
N GLY A 75 3.94 -8.91 -4.46
CA GLY A 75 5.31 -9.00 -3.98
C GLY A 75 6.32 -8.24 -4.84
N THR A 76 5.90 -7.53 -5.87
CA THR A 76 6.80 -6.83 -6.78
C THR A 76 7.27 -5.48 -6.22
N PRO A 77 8.49 -5.01 -6.60
CA PRO A 77 8.97 -3.68 -6.23
C PRO A 77 8.06 -2.55 -6.71
N PHE A 78 7.42 -2.72 -7.87
CA PHE A 78 6.47 -1.78 -8.43
C PHE A 78 5.23 -1.60 -7.51
N ALA A 79 4.64 -2.71 -7.03
CA ALA A 79 3.53 -2.65 -6.10
C ALA A 79 3.93 -1.96 -4.79
N ALA A 80 5.13 -2.27 -4.27
CA ALA A 80 5.67 -1.65 -3.07
C ALA A 80 5.89 -0.14 -3.22
N ALA A 81 6.38 0.32 -4.38
CA ALA A 81 6.52 1.74 -4.68
C ALA A 81 5.15 2.44 -4.66
N LYS A 82 4.12 1.84 -5.25
CA LYS A 82 2.75 2.40 -5.22
C LYS A 82 2.17 2.46 -3.80
N VAL A 83 2.45 1.46 -2.96
CA VAL A 83 2.06 1.50 -1.54
C VAL A 83 2.76 2.66 -0.82
N GLY A 84 4.06 2.84 -1.07
CA GLY A 84 4.84 3.95 -0.54
C GLY A 84 4.31 5.31 -1.00
N ASP A 85 4.01 5.47 -2.29
CA ASP A 85 3.46 6.71 -2.86
C ASP A 85 2.14 7.13 -2.18
N VAL A 86 1.22 6.18 -2.00
CA VAL A 86 -0.08 6.44 -1.35
C VAL A 86 0.09 6.84 0.10
N LEU A 87 0.99 6.15 0.84
CA LEU A 87 1.26 6.50 2.24
C LEU A 87 2.01 7.82 2.39
N ALA A 88 2.98 8.10 1.54
CA ALA A 88 3.71 9.36 1.56
C ALA A 88 2.76 10.55 1.31
N THR A 89 1.85 10.42 0.34
CA THR A 89 0.82 11.44 0.09
C THR A 89 -0.10 11.64 1.31
N LYS A 90 -0.52 10.55 1.97
CA LYS A 90 -1.27 10.65 3.23
C LYS A 90 -0.44 11.29 4.35
N GLY A 91 0.85 10.95 4.45
CA GLY A 91 1.79 11.53 5.41
C GLY A 91 1.92 13.05 5.25
N GLN A 92 2.02 13.53 4.01
CA GLN A 92 2.03 14.96 3.71
C GLN A 92 0.76 15.68 4.17
N LEU A 93 -0.41 15.03 4.07
CA LEU A 93 -1.67 15.59 4.58
C LEU A 93 -1.68 15.74 6.11
N PHE A 94 -0.90 14.95 6.84
CA PHE A 94 -0.68 15.09 8.28
C PHE A 94 0.45 16.06 8.61
N GLY A 95 1.16 16.60 7.62
CA GLY A 95 2.27 17.52 7.79
C GLY A 95 3.61 16.87 8.08
N LEU A 96 3.77 15.58 7.77
CA LEU A 96 4.98 14.81 8.01
C LEU A 96 6.15 15.34 7.17
N LYS A 97 7.27 15.63 7.82
CA LYS A 97 8.51 16.11 7.19
C LYS A 97 9.62 15.07 7.28
N GLU A 98 9.70 14.36 8.40
CA GLU A 98 10.78 13.44 8.72
C GLU A 98 10.25 12.08 9.17
N VAL A 99 10.93 11.02 8.77
CA VAL A 99 10.54 9.64 9.07
C VAL A 99 11.73 8.78 9.44
N ALA A 100 11.62 8.05 10.55
CA ALA A 100 12.47 6.91 10.85
C ALA A 100 11.86 5.66 10.20
N VAL A 101 12.65 4.86 9.50
CA VAL A 101 12.17 3.69 8.77
C VAL A 101 12.55 2.40 9.50
N VAL A 102 11.60 1.52 9.70
CA VAL A 102 11.79 0.19 10.26
C VAL A 102 11.37 -0.84 9.23
N ILE A 103 12.32 -1.63 8.74
CA ILE A 103 12.11 -2.64 7.71
C ILE A 103 12.06 -4.01 8.34
N LYS A 104 11.11 -4.85 7.90
CA LYS A 104 10.97 -6.24 8.30
C LYS A 104 10.64 -7.13 7.11
N GLY A 105 11.36 -8.24 6.98
CA GLY A 105 11.11 -9.25 5.96
C GLY A 105 12.12 -9.25 4.81
N VAL A 106 11.98 -10.19 3.90
CA VAL A 106 12.96 -10.52 2.84
C VAL A 106 12.44 -10.24 1.43
N GLY A 107 11.26 -9.65 1.28
CA GLY A 107 10.66 -9.37 -0.03
C GLY A 107 11.40 -8.29 -0.81
N SER A 108 11.26 -8.30 -2.12
CA SER A 108 11.89 -7.34 -3.04
C SER A 108 11.35 -5.90 -2.92
N GLY A 109 10.23 -5.71 -2.21
CA GLY A 109 9.60 -4.40 -2.00
C GLY A 109 10.22 -3.53 -0.90
N ARG A 110 11.22 -4.03 -0.15
CA ARG A 110 11.84 -3.36 1.00
C ARG A 110 12.29 -1.93 0.68
N GLU A 111 13.17 -1.80 -0.30
CA GLU A 111 13.77 -0.52 -0.69
C GLU A 111 12.83 0.36 -1.52
N SER A 112 12.03 -0.26 -2.39
CA SER A 112 11.15 0.47 -3.30
C SER A 112 10.10 1.29 -2.56
N ALA A 113 9.55 0.75 -1.46
CA ALA A 113 8.62 1.49 -0.61
C ALA A 113 9.29 2.70 0.06
N VAL A 114 10.51 2.54 0.55
CA VAL A 114 11.28 3.63 1.20
C VAL A 114 11.64 4.73 0.19
N ARG A 115 12.10 4.34 -1.00
CA ARG A 115 12.46 5.27 -2.08
C ARG A 115 11.28 6.18 -2.47
N SER A 116 10.06 5.67 -2.44
CA SER A 116 8.86 6.46 -2.73
C SER A 116 8.66 7.63 -1.76
N PHE A 117 9.03 7.47 -0.48
CA PHE A 117 8.98 8.56 0.50
C PHE A 117 9.99 9.67 0.17
N ILE A 118 11.21 9.31 -0.23
CA ILE A 118 12.23 10.28 -0.66
C ILE A 118 11.75 11.05 -1.91
N THR A 119 11.18 10.34 -2.88
CA THR A 119 10.65 10.96 -4.11
C THR A 119 9.54 11.97 -3.82
N LYS A 120 8.78 11.77 -2.74
CA LYS A 120 7.73 12.70 -2.28
C LYS A 120 8.26 13.82 -1.39
N GLY A 121 9.59 13.92 -1.17
CA GLY A 121 10.20 14.98 -0.40
C GLY A 121 10.10 14.82 1.11
N ILE A 122 9.89 13.62 1.61
CA ILE A 122 9.92 13.30 3.04
C ILE A 122 11.35 12.85 3.39
N ASN A 123 11.97 13.49 4.38
CA ASN A 123 13.33 13.17 4.81
C ASN A 123 13.36 11.87 5.63
N ILE A 124 14.37 11.03 5.36
CA ILE A 124 14.61 9.81 6.13
C ILE A 124 15.69 10.07 7.14
N LEU A 125 15.37 9.96 8.44
CA LEU A 125 16.33 10.15 9.54
C LEU A 125 17.19 8.93 9.76
N SER A 126 16.59 7.74 9.75
CA SER A 126 17.28 6.49 10.00
C SER A 126 16.56 5.32 9.33
N VAL A 127 17.31 4.27 9.04
CA VAL A 127 16.77 3.01 8.51
C VAL A 127 17.24 1.88 9.41
N LYS A 128 16.31 1.14 10.00
CA LYS A 128 16.60 0.01 10.88
C LYS A 128 15.99 -1.26 10.31
N ASP A 129 16.78 -2.31 10.16
CA ASP A 129 16.28 -3.64 9.82
C ASP A 129 16.02 -4.45 11.09
N VAL A 130 14.79 -4.94 11.26
CA VAL A 130 14.35 -5.77 12.38
C VAL A 130 13.85 -7.13 11.91
N THR A 131 14.34 -7.61 10.77
CA THR A 131 13.98 -8.93 10.24
C THR A 131 14.40 -10.00 11.24
N PRO A 132 13.48 -10.82 11.76
CA PRO A 132 13.80 -11.83 12.75
C PRO A 132 14.60 -12.97 12.11
N VAL A 133 15.73 -13.32 12.73
CA VAL A 133 16.54 -14.49 12.37
C VAL A 133 16.50 -15.44 13.54
N PRO A 134 15.81 -16.60 13.45
CA PRO A 134 15.74 -17.56 14.55
C PRO A 134 17.09 -18.26 14.75
N HIS A 135 17.52 -18.39 15.99
CA HIS A 135 18.67 -19.19 16.40
C HIS A 135 18.16 -20.55 16.89
N ASN A 136 18.09 -21.54 15.99
CA ASN A 136 17.55 -22.87 16.28
C ASN A 136 16.12 -22.83 16.86
N GLY A 137 15.25 -22.08 16.19
CA GLY A 137 13.85 -21.91 16.55
C GLY A 137 12.94 -23.10 16.20
N PRO A 138 11.62 -22.93 16.27
CA PRO A 138 10.68 -23.99 15.91
C PRO A 138 10.83 -24.41 14.45
N ARG A 139 10.56 -25.69 14.16
CA ARG A 139 10.60 -26.21 12.80
C ARG A 139 9.54 -25.52 11.94
N PRO A 140 9.88 -25.08 10.71
CA PRO A 140 8.91 -24.49 9.80
C PRO A 140 7.81 -25.49 9.42
N PRO A 141 6.62 -25.03 9.02
CA PRO A 141 5.55 -25.89 8.55
C PRO A 141 5.98 -26.67 7.30
N ARG A 142 5.37 -27.83 7.11
CA ARG A 142 5.64 -28.69 5.95
C ARG A 142 5.37 -27.93 4.64
N ALA A 143 6.24 -28.12 3.65
CA ALA A 143 6.05 -27.54 2.34
C ALA A 143 4.70 -27.99 1.72
N ARG A 144 3.98 -27.07 1.13
CA ARG A 144 2.74 -27.37 0.42
C ARG A 144 3.04 -28.19 -0.81
N ARG A 145 2.34 -29.28 -1.00
CA ARG A 145 2.32 -29.99 -2.27
C ARG A 145 1.42 -29.21 -3.24
N VAL A 146 1.95 -28.84 -4.37
CA VAL A 146 1.26 -28.13 -5.44
C VAL A 146 1.06 -29.11 -6.60
#